data_9e5a32ae8a4b6ad3f7dcbdb9e277c597
#
_entry.id   9e5a32ae8a4b6ad3f7dcbdb9e277c597
#
_cell.length_a   1.000
_cell.length_b   1.000
_cell.length_c   1.000
_cell.angle_alpha   90.00
_cell.angle_beta   90.00
_cell.angle_gamma   90.00
#
_symmetry.space_group_name_H-M   'P 1'
#
loop_
_entity.id
_entity.type
_entity.pdbx_description
1 polymer ?
#
loop_
_entity_poly.entity_id
_entity_poly.type
_entity_poly.pdbx_seq_one_letter_code
_entity_poly.pdbx_strand_id
1 'polypeptide(L)'
;MKLTIISGRSGSGKSTVLHILEDRGYYCIDNLPASLLPSLVDRISSDSTGIPNVAVSIDARNISADLLQVPAIIKELKEKDLPTEIIFLDANSQTLLKRFSESRRKHPLTTDTLGLREAIDKESGLLEAISVMANHSIDTSSMSLHQLRDVVKNRMIDNSESGLALLFQSFGYKNGLPVDADLVYDVRCLPNPYWDTALRPLTGLDKEVVDFLDSQSEVQQMHDDIRDFLQKWLPRFESNNRSYMTVSLGCTGGQHRSVYLVEKLGRHFSSSIKNVQVRHRELG
;
A
#
# COMPACT_ATOMS: atom_id res chain seq x y z
N MET A 1 -21.68 6.49 9.75
CA MET A 1 -20.72 5.45 10.16
C MET A 1 -19.80 5.12 8.98
N LYS A 2 -18.48 4.97 9.20
CA LYS A 2 -17.51 4.48 8.19
C LYS A 2 -17.03 3.08 8.61
N LEU A 3 -17.00 2.13 7.67
CA LEU A 3 -16.47 0.79 7.88
C LEU A 3 -15.10 0.65 7.23
N THR A 4 -14.10 0.23 8.00
CA THR A 4 -12.77 -0.09 7.50
C THR A 4 -12.51 -1.59 7.67
N ILE A 5 -12.28 -2.30 6.58
CA ILE A 5 -11.94 -3.72 6.57
C ILE A 5 -10.43 -3.84 6.40
N ILE A 6 -9.77 -4.49 7.35
CA ILE A 6 -8.35 -4.76 7.32
C ILE A 6 -8.14 -6.23 6.95
N SER A 7 -7.47 -6.50 5.85
CA SER A 7 -7.14 -7.85 5.43
C SER A 7 -5.67 -7.96 5.02
N GLY A 8 -5.23 -9.17 4.71
CA GLY A 8 -3.85 -9.42 4.29
C GLY A 8 -3.26 -10.67 4.91
N ARG A 9 -2.11 -11.10 4.40
CA ARG A 9 -1.45 -12.33 4.85
C ARG A 9 -1.04 -12.26 6.32
N SER A 10 -1.02 -13.42 6.96
CA SER A 10 -0.56 -13.57 8.34
C SER A 10 0.88 -13.12 8.51
N GLY A 11 1.15 -12.28 9.51
CA GLY A 11 2.46 -11.64 9.70
C GLY A 11 2.68 -10.35 8.91
N SER A 12 1.73 -9.88 8.10
CA SER A 12 1.84 -8.63 7.33
C SER A 12 1.64 -7.35 8.16
N GLY A 13 1.15 -7.44 9.41
CA GLY A 13 0.99 -6.27 10.29
C GLY A 13 -0.45 -5.85 10.57
N LYS A 14 -1.46 -6.65 10.25
CA LYS A 14 -2.89 -6.35 10.46
C LYS A 14 -3.20 -5.88 11.88
N SER A 15 -2.75 -6.62 12.89
CA SER A 15 -3.00 -6.26 14.30
C SER A 15 -2.38 -4.91 14.67
N THR A 16 -1.24 -4.54 14.08
CA THR A 16 -0.64 -3.22 14.28
C THR A 16 -1.55 -2.13 13.74
N VAL A 17 -2.10 -2.33 12.53
CA VAL A 17 -3.04 -1.36 11.93
C VAL A 17 -4.30 -1.25 12.75
N LEU A 18 -4.85 -2.38 13.21
CA LEU A 18 -6.05 -2.39 14.05
C LEU A 18 -5.84 -1.59 15.35
N HIS A 19 -4.72 -1.79 16.05
CA HIS A 19 -4.38 -1.00 17.26
C HIS A 19 -4.21 0.49 16.97
N ILE A 20 -3.63 0.86 15.81
CA ILE A 20 -3.50 2.27 15.44
C ILE A 20 -4.88 2.92 15.25
N LEU A 21 -5.83 2.22 14.66
CA LEU A 21 -7.19 2.70 14.48
C LEU A 21 -7.95 2.76 15.82
N GLU A 22 -7.74 1.79 16.69
CA GLU A 22 -8.29 1.79 18.06
C GLU A 22 -7.80 3.00 18.86
N ASP A 23 -6.49 3.32 18.82
CA ASP A 23 -5.89 4.52 19.43
C ASP A 23 -6.51 5.83 18.88
N ARG A 24 -7.20 5.77 17.73
CA ARG A 24 -7.89 6.89 17.07
C ARG A 24 -9.41 6.88 17.25
N GLY A 25 -9.90 6.05 18.17
CA GLY A 25 -11.31 6.00 18.54
C GLY A 25 -12.19 5.17 17.60
N TYR A 26 -11.60 4.33 16.75
CA TYR A 26 -12.36 3.33 16.00
C TYR A 26 -12.84 2.22 16.93
N TYR A 27 -14.05 1.74 16.71
CA TYR A 27 -14.51 0.49 17.32
C TYR A 27 -13.90 -0.68 16.53
N CYS A 28 -12.96 -1.40 17.15
CA CYS A 28 -12.13 -2.39 16.47
C CYS A 28 -12.54 -3.81 16.83
N ILE A 29 -12.65 -4.69 15.82
CA ILE A 29 -12.90 -6.12 16.00
C ILE A 29 -11.86 -6.91 15.22
N ASP A 30 -11.04 -7.72 15.92
CA ASP A 30 -10.08 -8.62 15.28
C ASP A 30 -10.74 -9.94 14.88
N ASN A 31 -10.38 -10.43 13.70
CA ASN A 31 -10.81 -11.72 13.16
C ASN A 31 -12.33 -11.94 13.16
N LEU A 32 -13.06 -10.98 12.63
CA LEU A 32 -14.51 -11.13 12.46
C LEU A 32 -14.79 -12.17 11.37
N PRO A 33 -15.64 -13.20 11.61
CA PRO A 33 -16.17 -14.04 10.55
C PRO A 33 -16.89 -13.19 9.50
N ALA A 34 -16.51 -13.33 8.23
CA ALA A 34 -17.03 -12.46 7.17
C ALA A 34 -18.56 -12.53 7.05
N SER A 35 -19.14 -13.70 7.29
CA SER A 35 -20.60 -13.92 7.31
C SER A 35 -21.34 -13.11 8.38
N LEU A 36 -20.66 -12.66 9.44
CA LEU A 36 -21.26 -11.84 10.50
C LEU A 36 -21.20 -10.32 10.21
N LEU A 37 -20.48 -9.91 9.17
CA LEU A 37 -20.27 -8.50 8.87
C LEU A 37 -21.60 -7.73 8.62
N PRO A 38 -22.58 -8.24 7.85
CA PRO A 38 -23.88 -7.58 7.69
C PRO A 38 -24.60 -7.36 9.01
N SER A 39 -24.68 -8.39 9.86
CA SER A 39 -25.33 -8.33 11.16
C SER A 39 -24.67 -7.33 12.11
N LEU A 40 -23.34 -7.24 12.09
CA LEU A 40 -22.59 -6.24 12.85
C LEU A 40 -22.96 -4.82 12.39
N VAL A 41 -22.97 -4.59 11.08
CA VAL A 41 -23.31 -3.29 10.49
C VAL A 41 -24.73 -2.89 10.85
N ASP A 42 -25.70 -3.79 10.69
CA ASP A 42 -27.11 -3.52 11.03
C ASP A 42 -27.27 -3.21 12.53
N ARG A 43 -26.55 -3.91 13.39
CA ARG A 43 -26.56 -3.69 14.84
C ARG A 43 -26.01 -2.33 15.23
N ILE A 44 -24.85 -1.95 14.69
CA ILE A 44 -24.23 -0.66 15.03
C ILE A 44 -25.00 0.52 14.42
N SER A 45 -25.59 0.33 13.24
CA SER A 45 -26.39 1.36 12.58
C SER A 45 -27.73 1.61 13.27
N SER A 46 -28.32 0.58 13.90
CA SER A 46 -29.62 0.67 14.59
C SER A 46 -29.51 1.21 16.01
N ASP A 47 -28.33 1.11 16.65
CA ASP A 47 -28.11 1.66 17.98
C ASP A 47 -27.69 3.13 17.90
N SER A 48 -28.29 3.96 18.75
CA SER A 48 -27.87 5.36 18.97
C SER A 48 -26.54 5.46 19.74
N THR A 49 -25.66 4.47 19.53
CA THR A 49 -24.36 4.35 20.22
C THR A 49 -23.37 5.45 19.85
N GLY A 50 -23.64 6.20 18.77
CA GLY A 50 -22.77 7.28 18.31
C GLY A 50 -21.40 6.81 17.82
N ILE A 51 -21.24 5.53 17.46
CA ILE A 51 -19.95 4.99 16.93
C ILE A 51 -19.78 5.45 15.47
N PRO A 52 -18.88 6.41 15.19
CA PRO A 52 -18.74 6.96 13.85
C PRO A 52 -17.89 6.09 12.94
N ASN A 53 -16.91 5.35 13.49
CA ASN A 53 -15.91 4.60 12.74
C ASN A 53 -15.75 3.19 13.32
N VAL A 54 -15.84 2.19 12.44
CA VAL A 54 -15.69 0.77 12.77
C VAL A 54 -14.55 0.19 11.95
N ALA A 55 -13.66 -0.58 12.57
CA ALA A 55 -12.60 -1.31 11.89
C ALA A 55 -12.71 -2.80 12.21
N VAL A 56 -12.70 -3.64 11.19
CA VAL A 56 -12.75 -5.10 11.36
C VAL A 56 -11.58 -5.75 10.63
N SER A 57 -10.97 -6.77 11.22
CA SER A 57 -10.02 -7.61 10.48
C SER A 57 -10.71 -8.87 9.97
N ILE A 58 -10.45 -9.20 8.70
CA ILE A 58 -10.88 -10.43 8.03
C ILE A 58 -9.65 -11.06 7.39
N ASP A 59 -9.31 -12.27 7.83
CA ASP A 59 -8.10 -12.96 7.36
C ASP A 59 -8.33 -14.48 7.17
N ALA A 60 -7.27 -15.21 6.82
CA ALA A 60 -7.32 -16.63 6.51
C ALA A 60 -7.70 -17.55 7.69
N ARG A 61 -7.88 -17.02 8.89
CA ARG A 61 -8.50 -17.75 10.03
C ARG A 61 -9.99 -17.95 9.83
N ASN A 62 -10.60 -17.15 8.94
CA ASN A 62 -12.00 -17.32 8.54
C ASN A 62 -12.22 -18.66 7.80
N ILE A 63 -13.43 -19.17 7.87
CA ILE A 63 -13.85 -20.32 7.06
C ILE A 63 -13.72 -19.97 5.58
N SER A 64 -13.08 -20.82 4.78
CA SER A 64 -12.81 -20.53 3.35
C SER A 64 -14.08 -20.19 2.57
N ALA A 65 -15.21 -20.80 2.90
CA ALA A 65 -16.49 -20.49 2.27
C ALA A 65 -16.97 -19.05 2.56
N ASP A 66 -16.69 -18.53 3.76
CA ASP A 66 -17.04 -17.16 4.14
C ASP A 66 -16.17 -16.14 3.40
N LEU A 67 -14.87 -16.45 3.20
CA LEU A 67 -13.96 -15.58 2.43
C LEU A 67 -14.42 -15.40 0.98
N LEU A 68 -14.97 -16.44 0.37
CA LEU A 68 -15.52 -16.38 -0.98
C LEU A 68 -16.78 -15.48 -1.09
N GLN A 69 -17.48 -15.25 0.03
CA GLN A 69 -18.66 -14.38 0.08
C GLN A 69 -18.32 -12.91 0.29
N VAL A 70 -17.10 -12.58 0.72
CA VAL A 70 -16.68 -11.21 1.02
C VAL A 70 -16.99 -10.23 -0.12
N PRO A 71 -16.73 -10.54 -1.41
CA PRO A 71 -17.08 -9.63 -2.49
C PRO A 71 -18.58 -9.30 -2.57
N ALA A 72 -19.44 -10.29 -2.38
CA ALA A 72 -20.89 -10.10 -2.40
C ALA A 72 -21.36 -9.26 -1.19
N ILE A 73 -20.83 -9.55 -0.01
CA ILE A 73 -21.12 -8.79 1.22
C ILE A 73 -20.71 -7.32 1.07
N ILE A 74 -19.51 -7.07 0.56
CA ILE A 74 -19.03 -5.69 0.36
C ILE A 74 -19.90 -4.94 -0.65
N LYS A 75 -20.33 -5.61 -1.72
CA LYS A 75 -21.24 -5.03 -2.71
C LYS A 75 -22.57 -4.62 -2.05
N GLU A 76 -23.17 -5.51 -1.26
CA GLU A 76 -24.41 -5.24 -0.53
C GLU A 76 -24.25 -4.03 0.43
N LEU A 77 -23.14 -3.94 1.16
CA LEU A 77 -22.89 -2.83 2.08
C LEU A 77 -22.75 -1.49 1.33
N LYS A 78 -22.13 -1.50 0.14
CA LYS A 78 -22.04 -0.31 -0.71
C LYS A 78 -23.40 0.11 -1.27
N GLU A 79 -24.26 -0.83 -1.60
CA GLU A 79 -25.64 -0.55 -2.04
C GLU A 79 -26.50 0.07 -0.92
N LYS A 80 -26.13 -0.11 0.34
CA LYS A 80 -26.73 0.53 1.53
C LYS A 80 -26.11 1.92 1.84
N ASP A 81 -25.37 2.53 0.92
CA ASP A 81 -24.66 3.82 1.10
C ASP A 81 -23.73 3.86 2.32
N LEU A 82 -23.21 2.70 2.74
CA LEU A 82 -22.23 2.64 3.82
C LEU A 82 -20.81 2.87 3.26
N PRO A 83 -20.16 3.98 3.64
CA PRO A 83 -18.76 4.21 3.27
C PRO A 83 -17.88 3.06 3.77
N THR A 84 -17.42 2.22 2.84
CA THR A 84 -16.64 1.02 3.13
C THR A 84 -15.28 1.11 2.46
N GLU A 85 -14.23 0.94 3.23
CA GLU A 85 -12.83 0.99 2.79
C GLU A 85 -12.11 -0.30 3.16
N ILE A 86 -11.31 -0.82 2.24
CA ILE A 86 -10.55 -2.06 2.42
C ILE A 86 -9.06 -1.74 2.37
N ILE A 87 -8.36 -2.13 3.44
CA ILE A 87 -6.91 -2.07 3.54
C ILE A 87 -6.37 -3.48 3.42
N PHE A 88 -5.54 -3.71 2.44
CA PHE A 88 -4.85 -4.98 2.28
C PHE A 88 -3.36 -4.82 2.61
N LEU A 89 -2.90 -5.56 3.62
CA LEU A 89 -1.49 -5.59 3.98
C LEU A 89 -0.83 -6.85 3.44
N ASP A 90 0.32 -6.68 2.83
CA ASP A 90 1.11 -7.79 2.34
C ASP A 90 2.60 -7.65 2.70
N ALA A 91 3.34 -8.71 2.52
CA ALA A 91 4.79 -8.72 2.53
C ALA A 91 5.28 -9.89 1.68
N ASN A 92 6.49 -9.82 1.14
CA ASN A 92 7.06 -10.95 0.40
C ASN A 92 7.21 -12.20 1.27
N SER A 93 7.13 -13.38 0.67
CA SER A 93 7.14 -14.66 1.40
C SER A 93 8.39 -14.86 2.27
N GLN A 94 9.55 -14.32 1.86
CA GLN A 94 10.78 -14.39 2.67
C GLN A 94 10.65 -13.61 3.97
N THR A 95 10.09 -12.40 3.90
CA THR A 95 9.84 -11.57 5.09
C THR A 95 8.83 -12.22 6.01
N LEU A 96 7.75 -12.81 5.47
CA LEU A 96 6.76 -13.52 6.27
C LEU A 96 7.38 -14.73 6.97
N LEU A 97 8.14 -15.56 6.26
CA LEU A 97 8.89 -16.69 6.83
C LEU A 97 9.79 -16.24 7.98
N LYS A 98 10.54 -15.16 7.80
CA LYS A 98 11.42 -14.59 8.83
C LYS A 98 10.62 -14.16 10.06
N ARG A 99 9.53 -13.40 9.87
CA ARG A 99 8.65 -12.92 10.95
C ARG A 99 8.03 -14.07 11.75
N PHE A 100 7.61 -15.14 11.07
CA PHE A 100 7.10 -16.34 11.76
C PHE A 100 8.20 -17.06 12.55
N SER A 101 9.41 -17.17 12.01
CA SER A 101 10.55 -17.76 12.72
C SER A 101 10.91 -16.95 13.97
N GLU A 102 10.91 -15.64 13.89
CA GLU A 102 11.22 -14.73 15.01
C GLU A 102 10.14 -14.76 16.10
N SER A 103 8.86 -14.72 15.68
CA SER A 103 7.73 -14.69 16.62
C SER A 103 7.42 -16.06 17.24
N ARG A 104 7.94 -17.15 16.68
CA ARG A 104 7.64 -18.54 17.07
C ARG A 104 6.14 -18.87 17.11
N ARG A 105 5.32 -18.14 16.36
CA ARG A 105 3.88 -18.41 16.27
C ARG A 105 3.61 -19.44 15.17
N LYS A 106 2.59 -20.25 15.37
CA LYS A 106 2.11 -21.18 14.35
C LYS A 106 1.27 -20.38 13.33
N HIS A 107 1.50 -20.62 12.04
CA HIS A 107 0.68 -20.01 10.99
C HIS A 107 -0.73 -20.63 11.01
N PRO A 108 -1.81 -19.84 10.81
CA PRO A 108 -3.19 -20.35 10.93
C PRO A 108 -3.50 -21.55 10.03
N LEU A 109 -2.93 -21.60 8.85
CA LEU A 109 -3.16 -22.65 7.87
C LEU A 109 -2.19 -23.84 7.97
N THR A 110 -1.20 -23.83 8.87
CA THR A 110 -0.29 -24.98 9.04
C THR A 110 -1.01 -26.16 9.68
N THR A 111 -0.79 -27.34 9.12
CA THR A 111 -1.30 -28.63 9.62
C THR A 111 -0.15 -29.62 9.69
N ASP A 112 -0.42 -30.87 10.08
CA ASP A 112 0.59 -31.92 10.09
C ASP A 112 1.13 -32.26 8.69
N THR A 113 0.40 -31.89 7.63
CA THR A 113 0.77 -32.14 6.24
C THR A 113 1.08 -30.86 5.44
N LEU A 114 0.82 -29.68 5.99
CA LEU A 114 1.05 -28.39 5.31
C LEU A 114 2.08 -27.57 6.10
N GLY A 115 3.27 -27.44 5.52
CA GLY A 115 4.36 -26.67 6.10
C GLY A 115 4.16 -25.16 6.05
N LEU A 116 4.99 -24.39 6.75
CA LEU A 116 4.85 -22.93 6.85
C LEU A 116 4.90 -22.22 5.50
N ARG A 117 5.82 -22.61 4.60
CA ARG A 117 5.95 -21.99 3.27
C ARG A 117 4.70 -22.22 2.43
N GLU A 118 4.25 -23.47 2.38
CA GLU A 118 3.04 -23.86 1.64
C GLU A 118 1.79 -23.18 2.21
N ALA A 119 1.72 -23.01 3.52
CA ALA A 119 0.64 -22.30 4.19
C ALA A 119 0.60 -20.81 3.80
N ILE A 120 1.76 -20.14 3.73
CA ILE A 120 1.89 -18.75 3.29
C ILE A 120 1.44 -18.59 1.80
N ASP A 121 1.86 -19.52 0.95
CA ASP A 121 1.50 -19.48 -0.48
C ASP A 121 0.00 -19.77 -0.68
N LYS A 122 -0.57 -20.73 0.06
CA LYS A 122 -2.00 -21.03 0.05
C LYS A 122 -2.84 -19.84 0.55
N GLU A 123 -2.38 -19.14 1.58
CA GLU A 123 -3.06 -17.96 2.13
C GLU A 123 -3.21 -16.85 1.08
N SER A 124 -2.21 -16.65 0.24
CA SER A 124 -2.26 -15.67 -0.86
C SER A 124 -3.45 -15.92 -1.79
N GLY A 125 -3.66 -17.17 -2.22
CA GLY A 125 -4.80 -17.53 -3.07
C GLY A 125 -6.16 -17.37 -2.38
N LEU A 126 -6.25 -17.66 -1.08
CA LEU A 126 -7.50 -17.51 -0.31
C LEU A 126 -7.93 -16.05 -0.18
N LEU A 127 -6.97 -15.11 -0.11
CA LEU A 127 -7.22 -13.70 0.09
C LEU A 127 -7.22 -12.88 -1.22
N GLU A 128 -7.01 -13.51 -2.37
CA GLU A 128 -6.89 -12.84 -3.66
C GLU A 128 -8.11 -11.97 -3.98
N ALA A 129 -9.32 -12.48 -3.77
CA ALA A 129 -10.56 -11.75 -4.03
C ALA A 129 -10.66 -10.45 -3.20
N ILE A 130 -10.16 -10.46 -1.95
CA ILE A 130 -10.14 -9.29 -1.07
C ILE A 130 -9.03 -8.33 -1.51
N SER A 131 -7.87 -8.86 -1.89
CA SER A 131 -6.74 -8.07 -2.38
C SER A 131 -7.11 -7.24 -3.61
N VAL A 132 -7.81 -7.83 -4.57
CA VAL A 132 -8.26 -7.12 -5.79
C VAL A 132 -9.26 -6.00 -5.49
N MET A 133 -10.04 -6.13 -4.42
CA MET A 133 -11.04 -5.13 -4.01
C MET A 133 -10.46 -4.03 -3.09
N ALA A 134 -9.20 -4.15 -2.68
CA ALA A 134 -8.59 -3.23 -1.74
C ALA A 134 -8.53 -1.80 -2.28
N ASN A 135 -8.94 -0.83 -1.45
CA ASN A 135 -8.76 0.59 -1.73
C ASN A 135 -7.31 1.02 -1.47
N HIS A 136 -6.66 0.37 -0.48
CA HIS A 136 -5.28 0.61 -0.12
C HIS A 136 -4.54 -0.73 -0.01
N SER A 137 -3.50 -0.90 -0.81
CA SER A 137 -2.52 -1.98 -0.65
C SER A 137 -1.26 -1.44 -0.01
N ILE A 138 -0.73 -2.15 0.99
CA ILE A 138 0.46 -1.74 1.74
C ILE A 138 1.45 -2.90 1.77
N ASP A 139 2.57 -2.74 1.06
CA ASP A 139 3.71 -3.66 1.19
C ASP A 139 4.53 -3.33 2.44
N THR A 140 4.50 -4.25 3.39
CA THR A 140 5.22 -4.11 4.65
C THR A 140 6.57 -4.84 4.66
N SER A 141 7.04 -5.38 3.52
CA SER A 141 8.24 -6.21 3.43
C SER A 141 9.48 -5.55 4.01
N SER A 142 9.66 -4.26 3.74
CA SER A 142 10.81 -3.47 4.20
C SER A 142 10.46 -2.46 5.29
N MET A 143 9.22 -2.49 5.82
CA MET A 143 8.78 -1.49 6.80
C MET A 143 9.10 -1.90 8.23
N SER A 144 9.57 -0.93 9.02
CA SER A 144 9.53 -0.98 10.47
C SER A 144 8.10 -0.71 10.98
N LEU A 145 7.84 -1.03 12.26
CA LEU A 145 6.54 -0.70 12.89
C LEU A 145 6.24 0.82 12.88
N HIS A 146 7.28 1.66 13.02
CA HIS A 146 7.12 3.12 12.95
C HIS A 146 6.71 3.56 11.55
N GLN A 147 7.38 3.07 10.51
CA GLN A 147 7.02 3.37 9.12
C GLN A 147 5.61 2.92 8.78
N LEU A 148 5.18 1.74 9.24
CA LEU A 148 3.80 1.29 9.06
C LEU A 148 2.80 2.23 9.76
N ARG A 149 3.10 2.68 10.99
CA ARG A 149 2.27 3.66 11.70
C ARG A 149 2.12 4.96 10.93
N ASP A 150 3.23 5.48 10.41
CA ASP A 150 3.22 6.74 9.65
C ASP A 150 2.42 6.60 8.34
N VAL A 151 2.59 5.47 7.63
CA VAL A 151 1.81 5.17 6.42
C VAL A 151 0.31 5.12 6.74
N VAL A 152 -0.09 4.41 7.79
CA VAL A 152 -1.51 4.30 8.19
C VAL A 152 -2.06 5.66 8.61
N LYS A 153 -1.31 6.44 9.40
CA LYS A 153 -1.71 7.80 9.77
C LYS A 153 -1.97 8.66 8.53
N ASN A 154 -0.97 8.77 7.69
CA ASN A 154 -1.03 9.68 6.54
C ASN A 154 -2.06 9.26 5.49
N ARG A 155 -2.25 7.94 5.27
CA ARG A 155 -3.17 7.43 4.25
C ARG A 155 -4.62 7.38 4.69
N MET A 156 -4.90 7.23 5.98
CA MET A 156 -6.23 6.85 6.45
C MET A 156 -6.87 7.81 7.43
N ILE A 157 -6.06 8.54 8.20
CA ILE A 157 -6.56 9.30 9.33
C ILE A 157 -6.55 10.80 9.01
N ASP A 158 -5.55 11.29 8.31
CA ASP A 158 -5.41 12.71 7.97
C ASP A 158 -6.17 13.11 6.69
N ASN A 159 -6.78 12.15 5.97
CA ASN A 159 -7.54 12.38 4.73
C ASN A 159 -9.02 12.65 4.98
N SER A 160 -9.37 13.51 5.92
CA SER A 160 -10.75 14.01 6.06
C SER A 160 -11.14 15.07 5.01
N GLU A 161 -10.19 15.49 4.16
CA GLU A 161 -10.46 16.38 3.02
C GLU A 161 -10.39 15.59 1.71
N SER A 162 -11.46 15.66 0.93
CA SER A 162 -11.66 15.01 -0.36
C SER A 162 -10.51 15.26 -1.35
N GLY A 163 -9.98 14.19 -1.93
CA GLY A 163 -8.98 14.24 -2.99
C GLY A 163 -8.13 12.97 -3.07
N LEU A 164 -7.53 12.73 -4.23
CA LEU A 164 -6.61 11.62 -4.45
C LEU A 164 -5.29 11.85 -3.69
N ALA A 165 -4.92 10.91 -2.82
CA ALA A 165 -3.58 10.87 -2.24
C ALA A 165 -2.61 10.17 -3.20
N LEU A 166 -1.50 10.84 -3.55
CA LEU A 166 -0.53 10.36 -4.52
C LEU A 166 0.82 10.10 -3.85
N LEU A 167 1.31 8.86 -3.93
CA LEU A 167 2.65 8.50 -3.50
C LEU A 167 3.55 8.30 -4.71
N PHE A 168 4.62 9.06 -4.79
CA PHE A 168 5.75 8.78 -5.67
C PHE A 168 6.80 7.96 -4.91
N GLN A 169 7.18 6.80 -5.46
CA GLN A 169 8.13 5.91 -4.81
C GLN A 169 9.30 5.56 -5.73
N SER A 170 10.53 5.76 -5.26
CA SER A 170 11.71 5.22 -5.97
C SER A 170 12.07 3.83 -5.45
N PHE A 171 12.52 2.95 -6.35
CA PHE A 171 12.98 1.61 -6.00
C PHE A 171 14.14 1.12 -6.89
N GLY A 172 14.84 0.11 -6.41
CA GLY A 172 15.88 -0.60 -7.15
C GLY A 172 15.37 -1.98 -7.62
N TYR A 173 15.45 -2.23 -8.94
CA TYR A 173 15.08 -3.54 -9.50
C TYR A 173 15.84 -4.70 -8.87
N LYS A 174 17.10 -4.48 -8.43
CA LYS A 174 17.87 -5.49 -7.70
C LYS A 174 17.22 -5.99 -6.42
N ASN A 175 16.32 -5.20 -5.82
CA ASN A 175 15.63 -5.49 -4.56
C ASN A 175 14.16 -5.89 -4.78
N GLY A 176 13.76 -6.12 -6.05
CA GLY A 176 12.40 -6.51 -6.44
C GLY A 176 11.43 -5.34 -6.61
N LEU A 177 10.35 -5.62 -7.32
CA LEU A 177 9.26 -4.68 -7.55
C LEU A 177 8.49 -4.40 -6.26
N PRO A 178 8.04 -3.15 -6.03
CA PRO A 178 7.08 -2.88 -4.96
C PRO A 178 5.73 -3.52 -5.28
N VAL A 179 5.18 -4.28 -4.32
CA VAL A 179 3.89 -4.98 -4.51
C VAL A 179 2.69 -4.04 -4.36
N ASP A 180 2.90 -2.86 -3.81
CA ASP A 180 1.90 -1.81 -3.59
C ASP A 180 1.88 -0.73 -4.70
N ALA A 181 2.61 -0.95 -5.81
CA ALA A 181 2.65 0.00 -6.92
C ALA A 181 1.45 -0.17 -7.85
N ASP A 182 0.69 0.90 -8.08
CA ASP A 182 -0.37 0.95 -9.10
C ASP A 182 0.20 1.17 -10.51
N LEU A 183 1.26 1.99 -10.62
CA LEU A 183 2.00 2.23 -11.84
C LEU A 183 3.49 2.05 -11.60
N VAL A 184 4.17 1.38 -12.54
CA VAL A 184 5.62 1.15 -12.48
C VAL A 184 6.27 1.65 -13.76
N TYR A 185 7.25 2.55 -13.63
CA TYR A 185 8.05 3.05 -14.74
C TYR A 185 9.48 2.56 -14.62
N ASP A 186 10.00 1.97 -15.70
CA ASP A 186 11.38 1.55 -15.79
C ASP A 186 12.25 2.68 -16.37
N VAL A 187 13.10 3.25 -15.51
CA VAL A 187 14.00 4.35 -15.91
C VAL A 187 15.46 3.89 -16.07
N ARG A 188 15.69 2.58 -16.27
CA ARG A 188 17.06 2.04 -16.47
C ARG A 188 17.67 2.41 -17.83
N CYS A 189 16.85 2.73 -18.82
CA CYS A 189 17.30 3.18 -20.14
C CYS A 189 17.99 4.55 -20.12
N LEU A 190 17.81 5.35 -19.08
CA LEU A 190 18.37 6.69 -18.96
C LEU A 190 19.87 6.69 -18.64
N PRO A 191 20.61 7.76 -18.96
CA PRO A 191 22.03 7.93 -18.61
C PRO A 191 22.27 7.64 -17.13
N ASN A 192 23.33 6.88 -16.83
CA ASN A 192 23.55 6.33 -15.51
C ASN A 192 24.72 7.04 -14.78
N PRO A 193 24.42 7.86 -13.74
CA PRO A 193 25.45 8.54 -12.94
C PRO A 193 26.48 7.61 -12.31
N TYR A 194 26.14 6.34 -12.11
CA TYR A 194 27.03 5.34 -11.51
C TYR A 194 28.36 5.12 -12.26
N TRP A 195 28.40 5.42 -13.56
CA TRP A 195 29.61 5.28 -14.37
C TRP A 195 30.63 6.39 -14.12
N ASP A 196 30.19 7.53 -13.58
CA ASP A 196 31.09 8.56 -13.09
C ASP A 196 31.51 8.23 -11.65
N THR A 197 32.82 8.11 -11.43
CA THR A 197 33.37 7.75 -10.12
C THR A 197 33.08 8.79 -9.04
N ALA A 198 32.92 10.08 -9.44
CA ALA A 198 32.59 11.17 -8.53
C ALA A 198 31.10 11.13 -8.12
N LEU A 199 30.22 10.69 -9.01
CA LEU A 199 28.77 10.65 -8.76
C LEU A 199 28.31 9.33 -8.13
N ARG A 200 29.11 8.27 -8.25
CA ARG A 200 28.78 6.92 -7.79
C ARG A 200 28.36 6.83 -6.30
N PRO A 201 29.06 7.49 -5.34
CA PRO A 201 28.71 7.41 -3.93
C PRO A 201 27.53 8.31 -3.54
N LEU A 202 27.11 9.20 -4.43
CA LEU A 202 26.03 10.15 -4.22
C LEU A 202 24.66 9.53 -4.55
N THR A 203 23.60 10.28 -4.33
CA THR A 203 22.20 9.89 -4.58
C THR A 203 21.51 10.89 -5.52
N GLY A 204 20.31 10.58 -5.98
CA GLY A 204 19.50 11.50 -6.77
C GLY A 204 19.01 12.75 -6.02
N LEU A 205 19.33 12.88 -4.73
CA LEU A 205 19.08 14.10 -3.93
C LEU A 205 20.28 15.06 -3.95
N ASP A 206 21.47 14.55 -4.27
CA ASP A 206 22.70 15.34 -4.26
C ASP A 206 22.81 16.22 -5.50
N LYS A 207 23.24 17.46 -5.30
CA LYS A 207 23.24 18.50 -6.35
C LYS A 207 24.00 18.07 -7.60
N GLU A 208 25.14 17.44 -7.46
CA GLU A 208 26.01 17.01 -8.55
C GLU A 208 25.31 15.95 -9.44
N VAL A 209 24.55 15.03 -8.83
CA VAL A 209 23.75 14.04 -9.55
C VAL A 209 22.53 14.70 -10.21
N VAL A 210 21.90 15.65 -9.53
CA VAL A 210 20.78 16.43 -10.08
C VAL A 210 21.25 17.22 -11.30
N ASP A 211 22.37 17.97 -11.21
CA ASP A 211 22.93 18.76 -12.30
C ASP A 211 23.29 17.85 -13.52
N PHE A 212 23.87 16.67 -13.26
CA PHE A 212 24.15 15.68 -14.30
C PHE A 212 22.88 15.23 -15.02
N LEU A 213 21.84 14.82 -14.26
CA LEU A 213 20.60 14.30 -14.84
C LEU A 213 19.76 15.41 -15.50
N ASP A 214 19.78 16.64 -14.97
CA ASP A 214 19.14 17.79 -15.57
C ASP A 214 19.75 18.17 -16.94
N SER A 215 21.03 17.92 -17.14
CA SER A 215 21.72 18.16 -18.42
C SER A 215 21.35 17.17 -19.54
N GLN A 216 20.69 16.04 -19.20
CA GLN A 216 20.37 14.98 -20.15
C GLN A 216 18.98 15.17 -20.77
N SER A 217 18.90 15.37 -22.06
CA SER A 217 17.61 15.56 -22.78
C SER A 217 16.66 14.37 -22.64
N GLU A 218 17.19 13.14 -22.65
CA GLU A 218 16.39 11.91 -22.50
C GLU A 218 15.74 11.80 -21.11
N VAL A 219 16.40 12.33 -20.07
CA VAL A 219 15.86 12.37 -18.71
C VAL A 219 14.71 13.36 -18.62
N GLN A 220 14.84 14.52 -19.27
CA GLN A 220 13.77 15.53 -19.31
C GLN A 220 12.57 14.98 -20.10
N GLN A 221 12.81 14.33 -21.23
CA GLN A 221 11.74 13.72 -22.01
C GLN A 221 10.97 12.66 -21.23
N MET A 222 11.68 11.73 -20.55
CA MET A 222 11.06 10.71 -19.70
C MET A 222 10.21 11.35 -18.57
N HIS A 223 10.73 12.41 -17.94
CA HIS A 223 9.98 13.14 -16.92
C HIS A 223 8.69 13.71 -17.49
N ASP A 224 8.76 14.36 -18.66
CA ASP A 224 7.61 15.01 -19.29
C ASP A 224 6.56 14.00 -19.75
N ASP A 225 6.98 12.87 -20.34
CA ASP A 225 6.08 11.80 -20.76
C ASP A 225 5.30 11.20 -19.56
N ILE A 226 5.99 10.95 -18.43
CA ILE A 226 5.37 10.44 -17.21
C ILE A 226 4.44 11.50 -16.61
N ARG A 227 4.88 12.77 -16.53
CA ARG A 227 4.06 13.89 -16.03
C ARG A 227 2.77 14.01 -16.83
N ASP A 228 2.86 14.07 -18.15
CA ASP A 228 1.73 14.28 -19.05
C ASP A 228 0.74 13.09 -18.99
N PHE A 229 1.26 11.86 -18.91
CA PHE A 229 0.45 10.68 -18.65
C PHE A 229 -0.33 10.82 -17.33
N LEU A 230 0.35 11.15 -16.26
CA LEU A 230 -0.28 11.28 -14.94
C LEU A 230 -1.28 12.43 -14.89
N GLN A 231 -0.95 13.61 -15.42
CA GLN A 231 -1.88 14.76 -15.49
C GLN A 231 -3.18 14.40 -16.21
N LYS A 232 -3.09 13.60 -17.28
CA LYS A 232 -4.24 13.16 -18.06
C LYS A 232 -5.10 12.12 -17.34
N TRP A 233 -4.47 11.19 -16.62
CA TRP A 233 -5.18 10.01 -16.11
C TRP A 233 -5.53 10.07 -14.62
N LEU A 234 -4.79 10.79 -13.77
CA LEU A 234 -5.09 10.91 -12.35
C LEU A 234 -6.54 11.38 -12.07
N PRO A 235 -7.09 12.39 -12.78
CA PRO A 235 -8.48 12.79 -12.56
C PRO A 235 -9.50 11.70 -12.87
N ARG A 236 -9.16 10.78 -13.81
CA ARG A 236 -10.03 9.65 -14.15
C ARG A 236 -9.97 8.53 -13.11
N PHE A 237 -8.81 8.31 -12.50
CA PHE A 237 -8.70 7.39 -11.37
C PHE A 237 -9.47 7.92 -10.16
N GLU A 238 -9.37 9.20 -9.87
CA GLU A 238 -10.11 9.87 -8.80
C GLU A 238 -11.63 9.79 -9.02
N SER A 239 -12.11 10.06 -10.24
CA SER A 239 -13.53 9.94 -10.58
C SER A 239 -14.09 8.51 -10.48
N ASN A 240 -13.22 7.49 -10.49
CA ASN A 240 -13.56 6.10 -10.22
C ASN A 240 -13.38 5.71 -8.74
N ASN A 241 -13.47 6.65 -7.81
CA ASN A 241 -13.38 6.46 -6.36
C ASN A 241 -12.03 5.90 -5.88
N ARG A 242 -10.94 6.14 -6.62
CA ARG A 242 -9.59 5.90 -6.12
C ARG A 242 -9.21 7.00 -5.15
N SER A 243 -9.06 6.65 -3.88
CA SER A 243 -8.63 7.60 -2.84
C SER A 243 -7.11 7.70 -2.73
N TYR A 244 -6.39 6.70 -3.26
CA TYR A 244 -4.93 6.60 -3.16
C TYR A 244 -4.32 5.97 -4.40
N MET A 245 -3.12 6.44 -4.77
CA MET A 245 -2.37 5.90 -5.90
C MET A 245 -0.86 5.93 -5.65
N THR A 246 -0.18 4.80 -5.92
CA THR A 246 1.27 4.67 -5.83
C THR A 246 1.89 4.61 -7.22
N VAL A 247 2.73 5.59 -7.54
CA VAL A 247 3.52 5.66 -8.76
C VAL A 247 4.98 5.35 -8.43
N SER A 248 5.47 4.21 -8.90
CA SER A 248 6.81 3.75 -8.59
C SER A 248 7.75 3.86 -9.79
N LEU A 249 8.91 4.47 -9.59
CA LEU A 249 9.97 4.57 -10.60
C LEU A 249 11.17 3.72 -10.19
N GLY A 250 11.64 2.86 -11.09
CA GLY A 250 12.72 1.91 -10.82
C GLY A 250 13.96 2.15 -11.65
N CYS A 251 15.13 2.26 -11.00
CA CYS A 251 16.43 2.11 -11.65
C CYS A 251 17.13 0.85 -11.11
N THR A 252 18.36 0.56 -11.53
CA THR A 252 19.05 -0.67 -11.12
C THR A 252 19.22 -0.76 -9.60
N GLY A 253 19.76 0.29 -8.99
CA GLY A 253 20.07 0.34 -7.55
C GLY A 253 19.09 1.13 -6.71
N GLY A 254 18.15 1.88 -7.31
CA GLY A 254 17.19 2.70 -6.58
C GLY A 254 17.75 3.97 -5.92
N GLN A 255 18.97 4.41 -6.29
CA GLN A 255 19.68 5.49 -5.61
C GLN A 255 19.84 6.79 -6.40
N HIS A 256 19.89 6.75 -7.74
CA HIS A 256 20.16 7.92 -8.57
C HIS A 256 18.96 8.33 -9.42
N ARG A 257 18.78 7.74 -10.61
CA ARG A 257 17.78 8.13 -11.63
C ARG A 257 16.35 8.09 -11.12
N SER A 258 15.98 7.01 -10.44
CA SER A 258 14.63 6.87 -9.87
C SER A 258 14.36 7.88 -8.75
N VAL A 259 15.34 8.13 -7.89
CA VAL A 259 15.24 9.13 -6.81
C VAL A 259 15.03 10.52 -7.38
N TYR A 260 15.88 10.95 -8.32
CA TYR A 260 15.79 12.24 -8.98
C TYR A 260 14.42 12.47 -9.65
N LEU A 261 13.95 11.49 -10.45
CA LEU A 261 12.67 11.64 -11.16
C LEU A 261 11.47 11.66 -10.21
N VAL A 262 11.50 10.85 -9.16
CA VAL A 262 10.45 10.83 -8.11
C VAL A 262 10.37 12.17 -7.40
N GLU A 263 11.49 12.78 -7.05
CA GLU A 263 11.55 14.11 -6.45
C GLU A 263 10.99 15.18 -7.37
N LYS A 264 11.36 15.12 -8.64
CA LYS A 264 10.93 16.10 -9.64
C LYS A 264 9.42 16.03 -9.91
N LEU A 265 8.88 14.80 -10.05
CA LEU A 265 7.44 14.56 -10.19
C LEU A 265 6.68 14.94 -8.91
N GLY A 266 7.20 14.56 -7.75
CA GLY A 266 6.59 14.91 -6.46
C GLY A 266 6.44 16.43 -6.29
N ARG A 267 7.49 17.19 -6.56
CA ARG A 267 7.44 18.67 -6.55
C ARG A 267 6.42 19.23 -7.53
N HIS A 268 6.38 18.68 -8.74
CA HIS A 268 5.42 19.12 -9.76
C HIS A 268 3.96 18.93 -9.30
N PHE A 269 3.62 17.73 -8.85
CA PHE A 269 2.24 17.41 -8.48
C PHE A 269 1.81 18.01 -7.14
N SER A 270 2.73 18.33 -6.23
CA SER A 270 2.44 19.04 -4.99
C SER A 270 1.86 20.45 -5.19
N SER A 271 2.03 21.02 -6.38
CA SER A 271 1.41 22.31 -6.72
C SER A 271 -0.10 22.22 -7.01
N SER A 272 -0.58 21.05 -7.41
CA SER A 272 -1.97 20.83 -7.86
C SER A 272 -2.75 19.82 -7.03
N ILE A 273 -2.07 18.90 -6.36
CA ILE A 273 -2.66 17.85 -5.51
C ILE A 273 -2.22 18.11 -4.06
N LYS A 274 -3.19 18.25 -3.15
CA LYS A 274 -2.91 18.57 -1.75
C LYS A 274 -2.12 17.48 -1.01
N ASN A 275 -2.35 16.22 -1.34
CA ASN A 275 -1.76 15.09 -0.63
C ASN A 275 -0.82 14.32 -1.56
N VAL A 276 0.39 14.86 -1.74
CA VAL A 276 1.48 14.21 -2.46
C VAL A 276 2.57 13.81 -1.47
N GLN A 277 2.99 12.57 -1.53
CA GLN A 277 4.08 12.01 -0.73
C GLN A 277 5.19 11.50 -1.64
N VAL A 278 6.42 11.60 -1.17
CA VAL A 278 7.61 11.04 -1.81
C VAL A 278 8.28 10.06 -0.87
N ARG A 279 8.68 8.90 -1.39
CA ARG A 279 9.37 7.87 -0.61
C ARG A 279 10.49 7.22 -1.42
N HIS A 280 11.61 6.96 -0.78
CA HIS A 280 12.74 6.25 -1.37
C HIS A 280 12.98 4.94 -0.61
N ARG A 281 12.77 3.81 -1.27
CA ARG A 281 12.93 2.48 -0.64
C ARG A 281 14.37 2.16 -0.24
N GLU A 282 15.32 2.69 -1.00
CA GLU A 282 16.75 2.36 -0.88
C GLU A 282 17.58 3.48 -0.22
N LEU A 283 16.97 4.59 0.14
CA LEU A 283 17.59 5.63 0.96
C LEU A 283 16.98 5.51 2.36
N GLY A 284 17.68 4.86 3.27
CA GLY A 284 17.22 4.45 4.59
C GLY A 284 16.76 5.54 5.53
#